data_e2644fc2ee488ba9b7d0bf1463ecc3f9
#
_entry.id   e2644fc2ee488ba9b7d0bf1463ecc3f9
#
_cell.length_a   1.000
_cell.length_b   1.000
_cell.length_c   1.000
_cell.angle_alpha   90.00
_cell.angle_beta   90.00
_cell.angle_gamma   90.00
#
_symmetry.space_group_name_H-M   'P 1'
#
loop_
_entity.id
_entity.type
_entity.pdbx_description
1 polymer ?
#
loop_
_entity_poly.entity_id
_entity_poly.type
_entity_poly.pdbx_seq_one_letter_code
_entity_poly.pdbx_strand_id
1 'polypeptide(L)'
;MSHTQFNRDTRVELAILLNTGKNQTECAKILGIQRSNVCLEISRNRDADGVYRGVHAHKRYLDRRKNTKQKYRKIENDRKLRRHIVRKLKKFWSPEQIAGRMKMMTKRTIVCHETIYTFVYEHRPDLVKYLRHQKCKYRKKRGSRARMELARAMKVRRIEERPQVVEDRSRFGDWEDDTVIGKEKKQRIWSCVERKSGYGMAEKLDVVSAQIINEKAVSRFTSLPKHLRHTLTRDNGSEVSGYDQSLEKKTGLTVYHATPYHSWERGTNENWNGLLRQFFPKGTYFATIKQYNVDHAVRMLNDRPRKRLGYRTPREVLRGCIDSS
;
A
#
# COMPACT_ATOMS: atom_id res chain seq x y z
N MET A 1 -14.39 16.76 -37.94
CA MET A 1 -15.82 16.32 -38.03
C MET A 1 -16.13 15.48 -36.81
N SER A 2 -17.08 15.93 -35.99
CA SER A 2 -17.47 15.22 -34.75
C SER A 2 -18.25 13.95 -35.17
N HIS A 3 -17.75 12.78 -34.79
CA HIS A 3 -18.48 11.53 -34.93
C HIS A 3 -19.68 11.53 -33.98
N THR A 4 -20.84 11.88 -34.47
CA THR A 4 -22.08 11.76 -33.71
C THR A 4 -22.38 10.28 -33.47
N GLN A 5 -22.14 9.80 -32.26
CA GLN A 5 -22.45 8.41 -31.88
C GLN A 5 -23.93 8.26 -31.54
N PHE A 6 -24.55 7.18 -32.01
CA PHE A 6 -25.90 6.82 -31.57
C PHE A 6 -25.95 6.62 -30.05
N ASN A 7 -26.77 7.43 -29.38
CA ASN A 7 -27.15 7.26 -27.99
C ASN A 7 -28.46 6.46 -27.87
N ARG A 8 -29.05 6.34 -26.70
CA ARG A 8 -30.33 5.63 -26.51
C ARG A 8 -31.46 6.34 -27.24
N ASP A 9 -31.52 7.64 -27.10
CA ASP A 9 -32.65 8.46 -27.60
C ASP A 9 -32.63 8.52 -29.13
N THR A 10 -31.49 8.75 -29.75
CA THR A 10 -31.31 8.70 -31.20
C THR A 10 -31.65 7.33 -31.80
N ARG A 11 -31.48 6.22 -31.07
CA ARG A 11 -31.88 4.87 -31.51
C ARG A 11 -33.40 4.71 -31.44
N VAL A 12 -34.05 5.26 -30.40
CA VAL A 12 -35.51 5.23 -30.29
C VAL A 12 -36.13 6.09 -31.40
N GLU A 13 -35.61 7.29 -31.62
CA GLU A 13 -36.05 8.21 -32.67
C GLU A 13 -35.90 7.61 -34.07
N LEU A 14 -34.74 6.95 -34.36
CA LEU A 14 -34.56 6.21 -35.60
C LEU A 14 -35.62 5.10 -35.79
N ALA A 15 -35.97 4.38 -34.72
CA ALA A 15 -36.99 3.32 -34.80
C ALA A 15 -38.36 3.92 -35.11
N ILE A 16 -38.72 5.07 -34.53
CA ILE A 16 -40.00 5.79 -34.83
C ILE A 16 -40.02 6.20 -36.30
N LEU A 17 -38.97 6.84 -36.79
CA LEU A 17 -38.85 7.29 -38.18
C LEU A 17 -38.98 6.14 -39.19
N LEU A 18 -38.35 5.00 -38.91
CA LEU A 18 -38.46 3.81 -39.75
C LEU A 18 -39.90 3.24 -39.75
N ASN A 19 -40.57 3.21 -38.59
CA ASN A 19 -41.96 2.74 -38.46
C ASN A 19 -42.98 3.67 -39.12
N THR A 20 -42.67 4.97 -39.29
CA THR A 20 -43.46 5.92 -40.07
C THR A 20 -43.20 5.85 -41.58
N GLY A 21 -42.46 4.86 -42.06
CA GLY A 21 -42.19 4.63 -43.47
C GLY A 21 -41.06 5.47 -44.06
N LYS A 22 -40.29 6.22 -43.25
CA LYS A 22 -39.13 6.99 -43.71
C LYS A 22 -38.02 6.08 -44.17
N ASN A 23 -37.38 6.40 -45.29
CA ASN A 23 -36.21 5.68 -45.75
C ASN A 23 -34.92 6.11 -45.00
N GLN A 24 -33.83 5.34 -45.13
CA GLN A 24 -32.59 5.56 -44.41
C GLN A 24 -31.95 6.94 -44.70
N THR A 25 -32.13 7.49 -45.89
CA THR A 25 -31.62 8.78 -46.28
C THR A 25 -32.37 9.91 -45.59
N GLU A 26 -33.67 9.80 -45.50
CA GLU A 26 -34.53 10.75 -44.78
C GLU A 26 -34.26 10.71 -43.27
N CYS A 27 -34.12 9.49 -42.70
CA CYS A 27 -33.74 9.32 -41.30
C CYS A 27 -32.39 9.99 -41.01
N ALA A 28 -31.41 9.82 -41.89
CA ALA A 28 -30.10 10.42 -41.75
C ALA A 28 -30.12 11.97 -41.74
N LYS A 29 -30.94 12.57 -42.63
CA LYS A 29 -31.15 14.00 -42.68
C LYS A 29 -31.82 14.54 -41.40
N ILE A 30 -32.86 13.90 -40.94
CA ILE A 30 -33.63 14.31 -39.74
C ILE A 30 -32.74 14.21 -38.49
N LEU A 31 -32.00 13.13 -38.33
CA LEU A 31 -31.12 12.88 -37.17
C LEU A 31 -29.78 13.64 -37.23
N GLY A 32 -29.46 14.28 -38.36
CA GLY A 32 -28.18 14.96 -38.53
C GLY A 32 -26.99 13.99 -38.54
N ILE A 33 -27.19 12.73 -38.96
CA ILE A 33 -26.23 11.63 -38.94
C ILE A 33 -25.94 11.21 -40.38
N GLN A 34 -24.70 10.83 -40.66
CA GLN A 34 -24.32 10.32 -42.00
C GLN A 34 -25.16 9.05 -42.34
N ARG A 35 -25.63 8.95 -43.58
CA ARG A 35 -26.41 7.80 -44.06
C ARG A 35 -25.70 6.46 -43.86
N SER A 36 -24.36 6.41 -44.07
CA SER A 36 -23.55 5.23 -43.83
C SER A 36 -23.63 4.72 -42.39
N ASN A 37 -23.66 5.66 -41.40
CA ASN A 37 -23.78 5.33 -40.00
C ASN A 37 -25.18 4.81 -39.65
N VAL A 38 -26.23 5.36 -40.25
CA VAL A 38 -27.60 4.86 -40.11
C VAL A 38 -27.72 3.45 -40.67
N CYS A 39 -27.19 3.20 -41.87
CA CYS A 39 -27.16 1.88 -42.48
C CYS A 39 -26.46 0.84 -41.62
N LEU A 40 -25.24 1.18 -41.09
CA LEU A 40 -24.46 0.32 -40.20
C LEU A 40 -25.20 0.06 -38.89
N GLU A 41 -25.87 1.07 -38.31
CA GLU A 41 -26.61 0.93 -37.06
C GLU A 41 -27.77 -0.05 -37.24
N ILE A 42 -28.58 0.10 -38.33
CA ILE A 42 -29.66 -0.80 -38.64
C ILE A 42 -29.17 -2.23 -38.92
N SER A 43 -28.16 -2.37 -39.76
CA SER A 43 -27.59 -3.67 -40.12
C SER A 43 -27.11 -4.44 -38.89
N ARG A 44 -26.49 -3.76 -37.94
CA ARG A 44 -25.90 -4.36 -36.74
C ARG A 44 -26.92 -4.67 -35.64
N ASN A 45 -28.08 -4.00 -35.65
CA ASN A 45 -28.97 -3.96 -34.50
C ASN A 45 -30.43 -4.30 -34.78
N ARG A 46 -30.84 -4.58 -36.04
CA ARG A 46 -32.20 -5.08 -36.32
C ARG A 46 -32.42 -6.45 -35.70
N ASP A 47 -33.65 -6.71 -35.28
CA ASP A 47 -34.07 -7.99 -34.71
C ASP A 47 -34.07 -9.13 -35.76
N ALA A 48 -34.27 -10.36 -35.34
CA ALA A 48 -34.29 -11.53 -36.22
C ALA A 48 -35.47 -11.49 -37.22
N ASP A 49 -36.53 -10.80 -36.87
CA ASP A 49 -37.71 -10.53 -37.74
C ASP A 49 -37.47 -9.42 -38.77
N GLY A 50 -36.26 -8.85 -38.82
CA GLY A 50 -35.88 -7.78 -39.73
C GLY A 50 -36.28 -6.37 -39.26
N VAL A 51 -37.05 -6.25 -38.18
CA VAL A 51 -37.52 -4.96 -37.64
C VAL A 51 -36.45 -4.31 -36.77
N TYR A 52 -36.25 -2.99 -36.91
CA TYR A 52 -35.35 -2.22 -36.06
C TYR A 52 -36.10 -1.65 -34.86
N ARG A 53 -35.75 -2.10 -33.65
CA ARG A 53 -36.31 -1.60 -32.38
C ARG A 53 -35.24 -0.89 -31.59
N GLY A 54 -35.36 0.42 -31.33
CA GLY A 54 -34.34 1.27 -30.71
C GLY A 54 -33.87 0.79 -29.34
N VAL A 55 -34.79 0.28 -28.52
CA VAL A 55 -34.46 -0.26 -27.17
C VAL A 55 -33.60 -1.52 -27.28
N HIS A 56 -33.99 -2.44 -28.20
CA HIS A 56 -33.23 -3.67 -28.44
C HIS A 56 -31.84 -3.39 -29.05
N ALA A 57 -31.80 -2.44 -29.97
CA ALA A 57 -30.56 -1.96 -30.59
C ALA A 57 -29.59 -1.39 -29.55
N HIS A 58 -30.10 -0.61 -28.60
CA HIS A 58 -29.30 -0.07 -27.51
C HIS A 58 -28.77 -1.18 -26.56
N LYS A 59 -29.60 -2.15 -26.20
CA LYS A 59 -29.22 -3.30 -25.42
C LYS A 59 -28.08 -4.09 -26.11
N ARG A 60 -28.23 -4.41 -27.40
CA ARG A 60 -27.19 -5.11 -28.21
C ARG A 60 -25.88 -4.30 -28.28
N TYR A 61 -25.98 -2.99 -28.42
CA TYR A 61 -24.81 -2.12 -28.36
C TYR A 61 -24.08 -2.22 -27.03
N LEU A 62 -24.81 -2.17 -25.91
CA LEU A 62 -24.23 -2.31 -24.57
C LEU A 62 -23.60 -3.68 -24.37
N ASP A 63 -24.27 -4.76 -24.82
CA ASP A 63 -23.75 -6.12 -24.72
C ASP A 63 -22.46 -6.31 -25.55
N ARG A 64 -22.42 -5.80 -26.79
CA ARG A 64 -21.19 -5.80 -27.61
C ARG A 64 -20.05 -5.04 -26.91
N ARG A 65 -20.35 -3.87 -26.36
CA ARG A 65 -19.37 -3.04 -25.65
C ARG A 65 -18.84 -3.76 -24.40
N LYS A 66 -19.72 -4.44 -23.67
CA LYS A 66 -19.35 -5.29 -22.53
C LYS A 66 -18.47 -6.46 -22.95
N ASN A 67 -18.84 -7.17 -24.01
CA ASN A 67 -18.09 -8.33 -24.53
C ASN A 67 -16.73 -7.93 -25.12
N THR A 68 -16.65 -6.79 -25.82
CA THR A 68 -15.37 -6.25 -26.29
C THR A 68 -14.42 -5.96 -25.13
N LYS A 69 -14.92 -5.38 -24.04
CA LYS A 69 -14.11 -5.18 -22.84
C LYS A 69 -13.67 -6.47 -22.19
N GLN A 70 -14.47 -7.54 -22.22
CA GLN A 70 -14.12 -8.87 -21.70
C GLN A 70 -12.86 -9.44 -22.35
N LYS A 71 -12.73 -9.29 -23.69
CA LYS A 71 -11.56 -9.76 -24.45
C LYS A 71 -10.24 -9.14 -23.95
N TYR A 72 -10.29 -7.93 -23.39
CA TYR A 72 -9.12 -7.19 -22.90
C TYR A 72 -8.89 -7.32 -21.39
N ARG A 73 -9.64 -8.16 -20.69
CA ARG A 73 -9.46 -8.39 -19.25
C ARG A 73 -8.25 -9.30 -19.02
N LYS A 74 -7.08 -8.69 -18.89
CA LYS A 74 -5.79 -9.38 -18.79
C LYS A 74 -5.73 -10.37 -17.62
N ILE A 75 -6.24 -9.98 -16.44
CA ILE A 75 -6.11 -10.81 -15.24
C ILE A 75 -7.05 -12.00 -15.27
N GLU A 76 -8.27 -11.83 -15.77
CA GLU A 76 -9.29 -12.88 -15.85
C GLU A 76 -8.93 -13.92 -16.92
N ASN A 77 -8.31 -13.47 -18.01
CA ASN A 77 -7.97 -14.34 -19.15
C ASN A 77 -6.62 -15.07 -18.95
N ASP A 78 -5.74 -14.58 -18.08
CA ASP A 78 -4.46 -15.21 -17.76
C ASP A 78 -4.48 -15.85 -16.36
N ARG A 79 -4.64 -17.18 -16.31
CA ARG A 79 -4.66 -17.97 -15.07
C ARG A 79 -3.36 -17.86 -14.27
N LYS A 80 -2.19 -17.75 -14.93
CA LYS A 80 -0.89 -17.65 -14.26
C LYS A 80 -0.74 -16.27 -13.61
N LEU A 81 -1.06 -15.20 -14.34
CA LEU A 81 -1.06 -13.82 -13.86
C LEU A 81 -2.03 -13.66 -12.68
N ARG A 82 -3.27 -14.15 -12.83
CA ARG A 82 -4.29 -14.11 -11.78
C ARG A 82 -3.82 -14.80 -10.50
N ARG A 83 -3.27 -16.01 -10.60
CA ARG A 83 -2.74 -16.76 -9.45
C ARG A 83 -1.60 -15.99 -8.78
N HIS A 84 -0.70 -15.41 -9.56
CA HIS A 84 0.40 -14.60 -9.03
C HIS A 84 -0.12 -13.39 -8.24
N ILE A 85 -1.02 -12.60 -8.82
CA ILE A 85 -1.61 -11.41 -8.19
C ILE A 85 -2.33 -11.79 -6.88
N VAL A 86 -3.20 -12.79 -6.91
CA VAL A 86 -3.94 -13.25 -5.71
C VAL A 86 -2.98 -13.70 -4.61
N ARG A 87 -1.94 -14.45 -4.94
CA ARG A 87 -0.92 -14.88 -3.97
C ARG A 87 -0.19 -13.69 -3.33
N LYS A 88 0.11 -12.64 -4.10
CA LYS A 88 0.80 -11.44 -3.59
C LYS A 88 -0.14 -10.56 -2.76
N LEU A 89 -1.40 -10.40 -3.16
CA LEU A 89 -2.42 -9.72 -2.37
C LEU A 89 -2.60 -10.39 -1.00
N LYS A 90 -2.70 -11.72 -0.94
CA LYS A 90 -2.77 -12.48 0.32
C LYS A 90 -1.53 -12.31 1.21
N LYS A 91 -0.40 -11.89 0.64
CA LYS A 91 0.81 -11.46 1.37
C LYS A 91 0.80 -9.96 1.70
N PHE A 92 -0.35 -9.31 1.66
CA PHE A 92 -0.56 -7.88 1.94
C PHE A 92 0.25 -6.93 1.04
N TRP A 93 0.65 -7.36 -0.15
CA TRP A 93 1.22 -6.45 -1.13
C TRP A 93 0.12 -5.56 -1.72
N SER A 94 0.39 -4.26 -1.90
CA SER A 94 -0.56 -3.39 -2.60
C SER A 94 -0.55 -3.66 -4.11
N PRO A 95 -1.63 -3.32 -4.83
CA PRO A 95 -1.66 -3.38 -6.29
C PRO A 95 -0.48 -2.65 -6.95
N GLU A 96 -0.09 -1.48 -6.42
CA GLU A 96 1.08 -0.74 -6.90
C GLU A 96 2.40 -1.51 -6.72
N GLN A 97 2.58 -2.16 -5.56
CA GLN A 97 3.76 -2.97 -5.28
C GLN A 97 3.84 -4.20 -6.20
N ILE A 98 2.70 -4.82 -6.49
CA ILE A 98 2.64 -5.98 -7.39
C ILE A 98 3.00 -5.55 -8.81
N ALA A 99 2.33 -4.54 -9.34
CA ALA A 99 2.57 -4.04 -10.70
C ALA A 99 4.00 -3.53 -10.89
N GLY A 100 4.49 -2.74 -9.92
CA GLY A 100 5.85 -2.18 -9.97
C GLY A 100 6.93 -3.26 -9.87
N ARG A 101 6.76 -4.25 -8.98
CA ARG A 101 7.70 -5.39 -8.88
C ARG A 101 7.73 -6.22 -10.15
N MET A 102 6.58 -6.50 -10.74
CA MET A 102 6.50 -7.22 -12.02
C MET A 102 7.22 -6.44 -13.13
N LYS A 103 6.97 -5.13 -13.25
CA LYS A 103 7.65 -4.27 -14.22
C LYS A 103 9.17 -4.28 -14.02
N MET A 104 9.64 -4.19 -12.76
CA MET A 104 11.07 -4.24 -12.44
C MET A 104 11.72 -5.55 -12.90
N MET A 105 11.07 -6.69 -12.64
CA MET A 105 11.62 -8.01 -12.96
C MET A 105 11.57 -8.33 -14.47
N THR A 106 10.50 -7.95 -15.15
CA THR A 106 10.27 -8.32 -16.55
C THR A 106 10.70 -7.23 -17.54
N LYS A 107 11.07 -6.04 -17.04
CA LYS A 107 11.34 -4.82 -17.84
C LYS A 107 10.15 -4.38 -18.72
N ARG A 108 8.96 -4.96 -18.54
CA ARG A 108 7.74 -4.68 -19.31
C ARG A 108 6.55 -4.42 -18.36
N THR A 109 5.67 -3.54 -18.76
CA THR A 109 4.40 -3.32 -18.04
C THR A 109 3.41 -4.40 -18.42
N ILE A 110 3.28 -5.44 -17.58
CA ILE A 110 2.33 -6.53 -17.78
C ILE A 110 0.92 -6.08 -17.41
N VAL A 111 0.79 -5.44 -16.23
CA VAL A 111 -0.49 -4.96 -15.68
C VAL A 111 -0.23 -3.68 -14.87
N CYS A 112 -1.14 -2.71 -14.91
CA CYS A 112 -1.08 -1.54 -14.06
C CYS A 112 -1.85 -1.77 -12.73
N HIS A 113 -1.60 -0.93 -11.74
CA HIS A 113 -2.23 -1.06 -10.43
C HIS A 113 -3.75 -0.83 -10.47
N GLU A 114 -4.23 0.06 -11.33
CA GLU A 114 -5.66 0.29 -11.54
C GLU A 114 -6.39 -0.97 -12.02
N THR A 115 -5.80 -1.71 -12.97
CA THR A 115 -6.38 -2.99 -13.43
C THR A 115 -6.47 -4.00 -12.29
N ILE A 116 -5.49 -4.01 -11.37
CA ILE A 116 -5.53 -4.89 -10.18
C ILE A 116 -6.60 -4.42 -9.20
N TYR A 117 -6.76 -3.11 -8.99
CA TYR A 117 -7.85 -2.57 -8.14
C TYR A 117 -9.22 -2.92 -8.72
N THR A 118 -9.43 -2.71 -10.02
CA THR A 118 -10.67 -3.08 -10.72
C THR A 118 -10.97 -4.57 -10.54
N PHE A 119 -9.97 -5.43 -10.76
CA PHE A 119 -10.09 -6.88 -10.54
C PHE A 119 -10.50 -7.21 -9.10
N VAL A 120 -9.91 -6.56 -8.09
CA VAL A 120 -10.25 -6.80 -6.67
C VAL A 120 -11.67 -6.33 -6.36
N TYR A 121 -12.04 -5.11 -6.77
CA TYR A 121 -13.34 -4.55 -6.39
C TYR A 121 -14.53 -5.15 -7.17
N GLU A 122 -14.34 -5.46 -8.46
CA GLU A 122 -15.42 -5.95 -9.32
C GLU A 122 -15.54 -7.48 -9.34
N HIS A 123 -14.41 -8.20 -9.28
CA HIS A 123 -14.40 -9.64 -9.48
C HIS A 123 -13.98 -10.47 -8.28
N ARG A 124 -13.25 -9.88 -7.31
CA ARG A 124 -12.74 -10.59 -6.12
C ARG A 124 -12.84 -9.73 -4.86
N PRO A 125 -14.07 -9.33 -4.45
CA PRO A 125 -14.27 -8.52 -3.23
C PRO A 125 -13.77 -9.20 -1.95
N ASP A 126 -13.64 -10.54 -1.94
CA ASP A 126 -13.01 -11.32 -0.87
C ASP A 126 -11.56 -10.91 -0.58
N LEU A 127 -10.87 -10.29 -1.55
CA LEU A 127 -9.48 -9.83 -1.43
C LEU A 127 -9.33 -8.41 -0.86
N VAL A 128 -10.41 -7.64 -0.73
CA VAL A 128 -10.38 -6.25 -0.21
C VAL A 128 -9.78 -6.20 1.19
N LYS A 129 -10.01 -7.22 2.03
CA LYS A 129 -9.45 -7.32 3.39
C LYS A 129 -7.91 -7.33 3.44
N TYR A 130 -7.24 -7.64 2.35
CA TYR A 130 -5.76 -7.62 2.26
C TYR A 130 -5.21 -6.27 1.81
N LEU A 131 -6.06 -5.32 1.40
CA LEU A 131 -5.65 -3.97 1.05
C LEU A 131 -5.40 -3.14 2.30
N ARG A 132 -4.41 -2.22 2.24
CA ARG A 132 -4.02 -1.36 3.37
C ARG A 132 -5.16 -0.43 3.83
N HIS A 133 -5.88 0.14 2.89
CA HIS A 133 -6.98 1.07 3.14
C HIS A 133 -8.28 0.47 2.60
N GLN A 134 -9.11 -0.03 3.50
CA GLN A 134 -10.42 -0.60 3.18
C GLN A 134 -11.50 0.49 3.05
N LYS A 135 -11.24 1.58 2.30
CA LYS A 135 -12.14 2.76 2.17
C LYS A 135 -12.59 3.35 3.52
N CYS A 136 -11.76 3.31 4.57
CA CYS A 136 -12.10 3.79 5.90
C CYS A 136 -11.74 5.27 6.12
N LYS A 137 -12.60 5.96 6.87
CA LYS A 137 -12.53 7.40 7.18
C LYS A 137 -11.29 7.78 7.98
N TYR A 138 -10.62 8.86 7.59
CA TYR A 138 -9.53 9.47 8.34
C TYR A 138 -10.07 10.15 9.62
N ARG A 139 -9.47 9.85 10.79
CA ARG A 139 -9.71 10.60 12.03
C ARG A 139 -8.55 11.56 12.29
N LYS A 140 -8.85 12.85 12.44
CA LYS A 140 -7.86 13.87 12.90
C LYS A 140 -7.48 13.62 14.36
N LYS A 141 -6.18 13.65 14.68
CA LYS A 141 -5.67 13.59 16.06
C LYS A 141 -5.73 14.98 16.70
N ARG A 142 -6.15 15.06 17.97
CA ARG A 142 -6.00 16.23 18.83
C ARG A 142 -4.83 16.00 19.80
N GLY A 143 -3.93 16.99 19.96
CA GLY A 143 -2.79 16.94 20.86
C GLY A 143 -3.07 17.67 22.17
N SER A 144 -2.34 17.33 23.26
CA SER A 144 -2.39 18.01 24.55
C SER A 144 -1.01 18.58 24.95
N ARG A 145 -1.00 19.79 25.55
CA ARG A 145 0.19 20.61 25.85
C ARG A 145 0.97 20.22 27.13
N ALA A 146 0.34 19.54 28.09
CA ALA A 146 0.87 19.36 29.44
C ALA A 146 2.11 18.45 29.60
N ARG A 147 2.49 17.66 28.58
CA ARG A 147 3.67 16.76 28.64
C ARG A 147 4.98 17.37 28.11
N MET A 148 4.93 18.57 27.54
CA MET A 148 6.12 19.18 26.90
C MET A 148 7.20 19.60 27.90
N GLU A 149 6.82 20.02 29.12
CA GLU A 149 7.77 20.57 30.08
C GLU A 149 8.62 19.49 30.77
N LEU A 150 8.02 18.34 31.06
CA LEU A 150 8.74 17.21 31.72
C LEU A 150 9.85 16.62 30.85
N ALA A 151 9.66 16.60 29.57
CA ALA A 151 10.63 16.00 28.62
C ALA A 151 11.85 16.93 28.34
N ARG A 152 11.74 18.24 28.63
CA ARG A 152 12.85 19.20 28.48
C ARG A 152 13.92 19.08 29.56
N ALA A 153 13.61 18.44 30.69
CA ALA A 153 14.51 18.31 31.85
C ALA A 153 15.49 17.13 31.77
N MET A 154 15.35 16.24 30.80
CA MET A 154 16.25 15.08 30.66
C MET A 154 17.54 15.47 29.95
N LYS A 155 18.71 15.12 30.57
CA LYS A 155 20.03 15.19 29.92
C LYS A 155 20.19 14.06 28.90
N VAL A 156 19.59 14.21 27.72
CA VAL A 156 19.68 13.27 26.61
C VAL A 156 20.20 13.99 25.37
N ARG A 157 20.94 13.26 24.53
CA ARG A 157 21.38 13.79 23.23
C ARG A 157 20.17 13.96 22.33
N ARG A 158 19.96 15.16 21.81
CA ARG A 158 18.77 15.53 21.05
C ARG A 158 18.93 15.22 19.57
N ILE A 159 17.78 15.10 18.87
CA ILE A 159 17.74 14.81 17.44
C ILE A 159 18.42 15.90 16.60
N GLU A 160 18.45 17.15 17.07
CA GLU A 160 19.11 18.27 16.39
C GLU A 160 20.64 18.08 16.31
N GLU A 161 21.21 17.30 17.23
CA GLU A 161 22.65 16.95 17.25
C GLU A 161 22.98 15.78 16.28
N ARG A 162 21.96 15.21 15.65
CA ARG A 162 22.10 14.04 14.77
C ARG A 162 22.76 14.44 13.44
N PRO A 163 23.78 13.71 12.95
CA PRO A 163 24.45 14.04 11.69
C PRO A 163 23.49 14.10 10.50
N GLN A 164 23.70 15.04 9.59
CA GLN A 164 22.87 15.26 8.39
C GLN A 164 22.74 14.00 7.51
N VAL A 165 23.79 13.16 7.44
CA VAL A 165 23.79 11.89 6.72
C VAL A 165 22.62 10.96 7.10
N VAL A 166 22.13 11.08 8.35
CA VAL A 166 20.99 10.31 8.85
C VAL A 166 19.67 10.85 8.26
N GLU A 167 19.53 12.17 8.12
CA GLU A 167 18.36 12.79 7.49
C GLU A 167 18.30 12.44 6.00
N ASP A 168 19.41 12.55 5.30
CA ASP A 168 19.55 12.26 3.88
C ASP A 168 19.36 10.77 3.55
N ARG A 169 19.39 9.90 4.58
CA ARG A 169 19.33 8.43 4.43
C ARG A 169 20.38 7.91 3.45
N SER A 170 21.55 8.53 3.44
CA SER A 170 22.60 8.24 2.47
C SER A 170 23.41 6.99 2.84
N ARG A 171 23.50 6.64 4.13
CA ARG A 171 24.18 5.41 4.61
C ARG A 171 23.19 4.42 5.20
N PHE A 172 23.64 3.17 5.42
CA PHE A 172 22.94 2.15 6.21
C PHE A 172 23.35 2.22 7.66
N GLY A 173 22.55 1.63 8.55
CA GLY A 173 22.88 1.50 9.97
C GLY A 173 22.34 2.62 10.85
N ASP A 174 21.43 3.44 10.32
CA ASP A 174 20.70 4.46 11.08
C ASP A 174 19.28 3.97 11.35
N TRP A 175 18.90 3.84 12.63
CA TRP A 175 17.69 3.17 13.08
C TRP A 175 16.73 4.10 13.81
N GLU A 176 15.46 3.78 13.79
CA GLU A 176 14.40 4.39 14.60
C GLU A 176 13.68 3.29 15.36
N ASP A 177 13.51 3.42 16.69
CA ASP A 177 12.71 2.47 17.46
C ASP A 177 11.48 3.11 18.13
N ASP A 178 10.53 2.26 18.50
CA ASP A 178 9.28 2.66 19.17
C ASP A 178 8.59 1.42 19.75
N THR A 179 7.55 1.62 20.55
CA THR A 179 6.72 0.55 21.07
C THR A 179 5.29 0.61 20.55
N VAL A 180 4.75 -0.53 20.13
CA VAL A 180 3.37 -0.67 19.67
C VAL A 180 2.54 -1.27 20.82
N ILE A 181 1.54 -0.52 21.28
CA ILE A 181 0.75 -0.85 22.48
C ILE A 181 -0.41 -1.78 22.10
N GLY A 182 -0.63 -2.87 22.85
CA GLY A 182 -1.79 -3.76 22.79
C GLY A 182 -3.05 -3.15 23.42
N LYS A 183 -4.18 -3.86 23.38
CA LYS A 183 -5.44 -3.42 23.99
C LYS A 183 -5.32 -3.29 25.52
N GLU A 184 -4.67 -4.24 26.14
CA GLU A 184 -4.44 -4.33 27.59
C GLU A 184 -3.39 -3.34 28.10
N LYS A 185 -2.63 -2.66 27.24
CA LYS A 185 -1.55 -1.69 27.52
C LYS A 185 -0.33 -2.26 28.28
N LYS A 186 -0.46 -3.41 28.93
CA LYS A 186 0.63 -4.07 29.68
C LYS A 186 1.69 -4.66 28.76
N GLN A 187 1.24 -5.32 27.71
CA GLN A 187 2.16 -5.96 26.73
C GLN A 187 2.31 -5.09 25.51
N ARG A 188 3.51 -5.10 24.93
CA ARG A 188 3.85 -4.28 23.77
C ARG A 188 4.66 -5.09 22.76
N ILE A 189 4.82 -4.53 21.59
CA ILE A 189 5.79 -4.98 20.60
C ILE A 189 6.80 -3.82 20.44
N TRP A 190 8.05 -4.06 20.81
CA TRP A 190 9.14 -3.18 20.43
C TRP A 190 9.40 -3.33 18.94
N SER A 191 9.53 -2.24 18.22
CA SER A 191 9.79 -2.19 16.80
C SER A 191 10.97 -1.29 16.52
N CYS A 192 11.82 -1.72 15.60
CA CYS A 192 12.98 -0.96 15.17
C CYS A 192 13.12 -1.04 13.66
N VAL A 193 13.38 0.09 12.99
CA VAL A 193 13.44 0.15 11.53
C VAL A 193 14.67 0.90 11.06
N GLU A 194 15.39 0.33 10.10
CA GLU A 194 16.53 0.96 9.43
C GLU A 194 16.02 1.99 8.40
N ARG A 195 16.55 3.22 8.45
CA ARG A 195 16.00 4.38 7.73
C ARG A 195 16.15 4.30 6.22
N LYS A 196 17.28 3.81 5.71
CA LYS A 196 17.58 3.74 4.28
C LYS A 196 16.85 2.59 3.60
N SER A 197 16.98 1.37 4.10
CA SER A 197 16.34 0.18 3.52
C SER A 197 14.86 0.05 3.90
N GLY A 198 14.46 0.54 5.09
CA GLY A 198 13.17 0.26 5.70
C GLY A 198 13.05 -1.17 6.22
N TYR A 199 14.18 -1.84 6.43
CA TYR A 199 14.24 -3.15 7.08
C TYR A 199 13.85 -3.00 8.55
N GLY A 200 12.93 -3.83 9.01
CA GLY A 200 12.42 -3.76 10.37
C GLY A 200 12.74 -5.00 11.19
N MET A 201 12.90 -4.79 12.47
CA MET A 201 12.99 -5.82 13.52
C MET A 201 11.87 -5.57 14.53
N ALA A 202 11.39 -6.60 15.19
CA ALA A 202 10.42 -6.42 16.28
C ALA A 202 10.52 -7.58 17.29
N GLU A 203 10.22 -7.25 18.55
CA GLU A 203 10.20 -8.19 19.67
C GLU A 203 8.90 -8.02 20.47
N LYS A 204 8.30 -9.11 20.87
CA LYS A 204 7.21 -9.08 21.84
C LYS A 204 7.78 -8.79 23.23
N LEU A 205 7.14 -7.89 23.94
CA LEU A 205 7.42 -7.55 25.33
C LEU A 205 6.25 -7.98 26.19
N ASP A 206 6.45 -9.04 27.00
CA ASP A 206 5.45 -9.49 27.98
C ASP A 206 5.40 -8.56 29.18
N VAL A 207 6.57 -8.04 29.58
CA VAL A 207 6.73 -6.98 30.58
C VAL A 207 7.41 -5.80 29.93
N VAL A 208 6.96 -4.60 30.24
CA VAL A 208 7.50 -3.36 29.68
C VAL A 208 8.31 -2.62 30.74
N SER A 209 9.62 -2.66 30.57
CA SER A 209 10.57 -1.84 31.35
C SER A 209 11.67 -1.34 30.43
N ALA A 210 12.29 -0.22 30.81
CA ALA A 210 13.43 0.33 30.08
C ALA A 210 14.58 -0.70 29.96
N GLN A 211 14.82 -1.46 31.01
CA GLN A 211 15.83 -2.51 31.04
C GLN A 211 15.54 -3.60 29.98
N ILE A 212 14.34 -4.16 29.96
CA ILE A 212 13.96 -5.23 29.02
C ILE A 212 14.03 -4.74 27.57
N ILE A 213 13.57 -3.52 27.30
CA ILE A 213 13.67 -2.93 25.96
C ILE A 213 15.13 -2.83 25.53
N ASN A 214 16.01 -2.35 26.40
CA ASN A 214 17.44 -2.25 26.10
C ASN A 214 18.12 -3.60 25.94
N GLU A 215 17.81 -4.60 26.76
CA GLU A 215 18.34 -5.96 26.62
C GLU A 215 17.97 -6.56 25.26
N LYS A 216 16.71 -6.41 24.85
CA LYS A 216 16.24 -6.85 23.52
C LYS A 216 16.92 -6.08 22.39
N ALA A 217 17.05 -4.76 22.52
CA ALA A 217 17.77 -3.93 21.56
C ALA A 217 19.24 -4.35 21.45
N VAL A 218 19.95 -4.51 22.57
CA VAL A 218 21.34 -4.99 22.60
C VAL A 218 21.45 -6.33 21.87
N SER A 219 20.62 -7.31 22.23
CA SER A 219 20.63 -8.63 21.59
C SER A 219 20.46 -8.56 20.07
N ARG A 220 19.54 -7.73 19.59
CA ARG A 220 19.30 -7.56 18.14
C ARG A 220 20.43 -6.81 17.45
N PHE A 221 20.97 -5.76 18.05
CA PHE A 221 22.02 -4.98 17.43
C PHE A 221 23.37 -5.71 17.43
N THR A 222 23.71 -6.43 18.49
CA THR A 222 24.98 -7.19 18.54
C THR A 222 25.03 -8.31 17.48
N SER A 223 23.88 -8.81 17.02
CA SER A 223 23.82 -9.79 15.93
C SER A 223 24.02 -9.18 14.53
N LEU A 224 24.01 -7.85 14.40
CA LEU A 224 24.26 -7.18 13.13
C LEU A 224 25.76 -6.91 12.93
N PRO A 225 26.22 -6.79 11.67
CA PRO A 225 27.58 -6.30 11.38
C PRO A 225 27.81 -4.88 11.94
N LYS A 226 29.07 -4.54 12.30
CA LYS A 226 29.40 -3.22 12.88
C LYS A 226 29.02 -2.04 11.98
N HIS A 227 29.21 -2.16 10.66
CA HIS A 227 28.87 -1.12 9.68
C HIS A 227 27.36 -0.86 9.53
N LEU A 228 26.51 -1.64 10.19
CA LEU A 228 25.06 -1.43 10.29
C LEU A 228 24.62 -0.89 11.66
N ARG A 229 25.53 -0.37 12.47
CA ARG A 229 25.28 0.12 13.83
C ARG A 229 25.85 1.51 14.02
N HIS A 230 25.19 2.55 13.45
CA HIS A 230 25.64 3.93 13.58
C HIS A 230 24.80 4.71 14.58
N THR A 231 23.52 4.87 14.32
CA THR A 231 22.65 5.66 15.20
C THR A 231 21.34 4.94 15.51
N LEU A 232 20.77 5.24 16.68
CA LEU A 232 19.42 4.87 17.07
C LEU A 232 18.66 6.10 17.52
N THR A 233 17.52 6.40 16.89
CA THR A 233 16.64 7.50 17.29
C THR A 233 15.42 6.93 18.03
N ARG A 234 15.21 7.41 19.27
CA ARG A 234 14.18 6.94 20.19
C ARG A 234 13.16 8.03 20.50
N ASP A 235 12.02 7.65 21.10
CA ASP A 235 11.10 8.61 21.73
C ASP A 235 11.61 9.02 23.14
N ASN A 236 11.21 10.20 23.59
CA ASN A 236 11.44 10.65 24.96
C ASN A 236 10.48 9.98 26.00
N GLY A 237 10.11 8.73 25.77
CA GLY A 237 9.30 7.98 26.73
C GLY A 237 10.11 7.58 27.96
N SER A 238 9.53 7.69 29.16
CA SER A 238 10.11 7.19 30.42
C SER A 238 10.54 5.71 30.35
N GLU A 239 10.03 4.99 29.37
CA GLU A 239 10.22 3.56 29.13
C GLU A 239 11.62 3.20 28.59
N VAL A 240 12.43 4.19 28.16
CA VAL A 240 13.75 3.97 27.54
C VAL A 240 14.83 4.84 28.14
N SER A 241 14.50 5.77 29.04
CA SER A 241 15.45 6.67 29.66
C SER A 241 16.36 5.96 30.68
N GLY A 242 17.62 6.40 30.78
CA GLY A 242 18.57 5.95 31.79
C GLY A 242 19.45 4.74 31.38
N TYR A 243 19.17 4.07 30.25
CA TYR A 243 19.95 2.90 29.78
C TYR A 243 20.72 3.13 28.50
N ASP A 244 20.68 4.34 27.92
CA ASP A 244 21.30 4.64 26.63
C ASP A 244 22.82 4.43 26.65
N GLN A 245 23.51 4.86 27.69
CA GLN A 245 24.98 4.66 27.84
C GLN A 245 25.34 3.17 27.82
N SER A 246 24.57 2.32 28.49
CA SER A 246 24.80 0.87 28.48
C SER A 246 24.57 0.27 27.08
N LEU A 247 23.54 0.75 26.37
CA LEU A 247 23.26 0.33 25.00
C LEU A 247 24.36 0.78 24.06
N GLU A 248 24.78 2.05 24.11
CA GLU A 248 25.86 2.60 23.29
C GLU A 248 27.16 1.83 23.50
N LYS A 249 27.55 1.58 24.76
CA LYS A 249 28.75 0.83 25.11
C LYS A 249 28.76 -0.60 24.56
N LYS A 250 27.62 -1.29 24.61
CA LYS A 250 27.52 -2.70 24.17
C LYS A 250 27.33 -2.85 22.65
N THR A 251 26.74 -1.88 21.99
CA THR A 251 26.39 -2.00 20.57
C THR A 251 27.24 -1.15 19.63
N GLY A 252 27.85 -0.08 20.14
CA GLY A 252 28.55 0.93 19.34
C GLY A 252 27.62 1.92 18.64
N LEU A 253 26.33 1.89 18.93
CA LEU A 253 25.36 2.86 18.42
C LEU A 253 25.49 4.19 19.16
N THR A 254 25.17 5.30 18.50
CA THR A 254 24.95 6.59 19.13
C THR A 254 23.44 6.82 19.24
N VAL A 255 22.92 7.07 20.45
CA VAL A 255 21.51 7.23 20.70
C VAL A 255 21.11 8.72 20.66
N TYR A 256 20.02 9.02 19.96
CA TYR A 256 19.39 10.33 19.86
C TYR A 256 17.94 10.25 20.27
N HIS A 257 17.42 11.32 20.87
CA HIS A 257 16.01 11.41 21.28
C HIS A 257 15.27 12.43 20.42
N ALA A 258 14.12 12.01 19.90
CA ALA A 258 13.22 12.87 19.13
C ALA A 258 12.65 13.98 20.01
N THR A 259 12.32 15.12 19.42
CA THR A 259 11.63 16.20 20.12
C THR A 259 10.23 15.72 20.56
N PRO A 260 9.84 16.00 21.81
CA PRO A 260 8.51 15.63 22.30
C PRO A 260 7.41 16.14 21.38
N TYR A 261 6.44 15.26 21.03
CA TYR A 261 5.32 15.54 20.13
C TYR A 261 5.66 15.75 18.65
N HIS A 262 6.92 15.68 18.26
CA HIS A 262 7.36 15.78 16.88
C HIS A 262 7.40 14.39 16.22
N SER A 263 6.25 13.72 16.10
CA SER A 263 6.16 12.37 15.54
C SER A 263 6.70 12.26 14.11
N TRP A 264 6.71 13.37 13.36
CA TRP A 264 7.25 13.41 11.99
C TRP A 264 8.76 13.19 11.92
N GLU A 265 9.52 13.46 13.00
CA GLU A 265 10.95 13.22 13.08
C GLU A 265 11.29 11.71 13.02
N ARG A 266 10.31 10.85 13.37
CA ARG A 266 10.38 9.38 13.30
C ARG A 266 9.41 8.78 12.29
N GLY A 267 9.18 9.48 11.18
CA GLY A 267 8.21 9.08 10.15
C GLY A 267 8.47 7.71 9.54
N THR A 268 9.72 7.20 9.58
CA THR A 268 10.05 5.87 9.08
C THR A 268 9.44 4.80 9.99
N ASN A 269 9.60 4.94 11.30
CA ASN A 269 9.05 4.00 12.26
C ASN A 269 7.52 4.13 12.36
N GLU A 270 6.96 5.35 12.34
CA GLU A 270 5.51 5.55 12.33
C GLU A 270 4.86 4.83 11.13
N ASN A 271 5.42 4.97 9.94
CA ASN A 271 4.94 4.26 8.76
C ASN A 271 5.07 2.74 8.91
N TRP A 272 6.20 2.26 9.43
CA TRP A 272 6.44 0.84 9.64
C TRP A 272 5.47 0.25 10.68
N ASN A 273 5.24 0.93 11.81
CA ASN A 273 4.24 0.58 12.81
C ASN A 273 2.83 0.58 12.22
N GLY A 274 2.52 1.52 11.32
CA GLY A 274 1.27 1.52 10.56
C GLY A 274 1.10 0.29 9.66
N LEU A 275 2.19 -0.27 9.13
CA LEU A 275 2.17 -1.53 8.37
C LEU A 275 2.07 -2.75 9.30
N LEU A 276 2.74 -2.74 10.44
CA LEU A 276 2.64 -3.80 11.45
C LEU A 276 1.19 -3.93 11.96
N ARG A 277 0.46 -2.81 12.05
CA ARG A 277 -0.97 -2.77 12.40
C ARG A 277 -1.90 -3.48 11.40
N GLN A 278 -1.44 -3.85 10.22
CA GLN A 278 -2.21 -4.74 9.34
C GLN A 278 -2.29 -6.18 9.88
N PHE A 279 -1.27 -6.61 10.63
CA PHE A 279 -1.19 -7.91 11.27
C PHE A 279 -1.77 -7.88 12.70
N PHE A 280 -1.57 -6.77 13.39
CA PHE A 280 -2.00 -6.54 14.77
C PHE A 280 -2.83 -5.25 14.85
N PRO A 281 -4.12 -5.27 14.44
CA PRO A 281 -4.98 -4.10 14.47
C PRO A 281 -5.08 -3.47 15.87
N LYS A 282 -5.50 -2.20 15.92
CA LYS A 282 -5.83 -1.57 17.22
C LYS A 282 -6.92 -2.39 17.91
N GLY A 283 -6.75 -2.64 19.21
CA GLY A 283 -7.66 -3.49 19.96
C GLY A 283 -7.28 -4.98 20.02
N THR A 284 -6.16 -5.38 19.37
CA THR A 284 -5.62 -6.74 19.51
C THR A 284 -5.04 -6.94 20.91
N TYR A 285 -5.39 -8.04 21.55
CA TYR A 285 -4.80 -8.49 22.82
C TYR A 285 -3.43 -9.11 22.55
N PHE A 286 -2.36 -8.50 23.05
CA PHE A 286 -1.02 -9.01 22.83
C PHE A 286 -0.67 -10.21 23.73
N ALA A 287 -1.44 -10.43 24.79
CA ALA A 287 -1.34 -11.64 25.61
C ALA A 287 -1.51 -12.93 24.79
N THR A 288 -2.37 -12.90 23.76
CA THR A 288 -2.64 -14.06 22.90
C THR A 288 -1.64 -14.25 21.76
N ILE A 289 -0.72 -13.28 21.56
CA ILE A 289 0.28 -13.30 20.48
C ILE A 289 1.55 -13.94 21.02
N LYS A 290 2.15 -14.84 20.25
CA LYS A 290 3.49 -15.41 20.53
C LYS A 290 4.54 -14.70 19.67
N GLN A 291 5.84 -14.78 20.04
CA GLN A 291 6.93 -14.17 19.28
C GLN A 291 6.94 -14.62 17.81
N TYR A 292 6.63 -15.88 17.50
CA TYR A 292 6.61 -16.36 16.12
C TYR A 292 5.59 -15.62 15.22
N ASN A 293 4.47 -15.11 15.79
CA ASN A 293 3.50 -14.31 15.05
C ASN A 293 4.12 -12.95 14.66
N VAL A 294 4.90 -12.35 15.58
CA VAL A 294 5.64 -11.11 15.33
C VAL A 294 6.70 -11.34 14.26
N ASP A 295 7.48 -12.41 14.37
CA ASP A 295 8.50 -12.77 13.39
C ASP A 295 7.91 -13.02 12.00
N HIS A 296 6.74 -13.68 11.94
CA HIS A 296 6.03 -13.86 10.68
C HIS A 296 5.63 -12.52 10.05
N ALA A 297 5.05 -11.61 10.83
CA ALA A 297 4.67 -10.27 10.35
C ALA A 297 5.90 -9.49 9.86
N VAL A 298 6.99 -9.51 10.62
CA VAL A 298 8.27 -8.86 10.27
C VAL A 298 8.82 -9.41 8.95
N ARG A 299 8.84 -10.73 8.78
CA ARG A 299 9.26 -11.35 7.51
C ARG A 299 8.41 -10.87 6.35
N MET A 300 7.09 -10.87 6.50
CA MET A 300 6.16 -10.40 5.47
C MET A 300 6.39 -8.93 5.11
N LEU A 301 6.70 -8.07 6.09
CA LEU A 301 6.98 -6.65 5.88
C LEU A 301 8.34 -6.42 5.21
N ASN A 302 9.37 -7.18 5.59
CA ASN A 302 10.71 -7.09 5.02
C ASN A 302 10.78 -7.67 3.59
N ASP A 303 9.87 -8.58 3.23
CA ASP A 303 9.74 -9.14 1.89
C ASP A 303 8.76 -8.37 1.00
N ARG A 304 8.18 -7.26 1.49
CA ARG A 304 7.25 -6.43 0.73
C ARG A 304 7.99 -5.36 -0.06
N PRO A 305 7.85 -5.30 -1.42
CA PRO A 305 8.52 -4.29 -2.24
C PRO A 305 8.16 -2.87 -1.82
N ARG A 306 9.10 -1.94 -1.98
CA ARG A 306 8.88 -0.52 -1.69
C ARG A 306 9.14 0.32 -2.94
N LYS A 307 8.21 1.23 -3.27
CA LYS A 307 8.36 2.15 -4.40
C LYS A 307 9.65 2.96 -4.31
N ARG A 308 9.96 3.52 -3.13
CA ARG A 308 11.18 4.29 -2.86
C ARG A 308 12.48 3.49 -3.03
N LEU A 309 12.42 2.15 -3.03
CA LEU A 309 13.56 1.26 -3.28
C LEU A 309 13.56 0.72 -4.73
N GLY A 310 12.85 1.36 -5.66
CA GLY A 310 12.68 0.87 -7.02
C GLY A 310 11.99 -0.49 -7.07
N TYR A 311 11.04 -0.73 -6.17
CA TYR A 311 10.30 -1.99 -5.99
C TYR A 311 11.18 -3.19 -5.57
N ARG A 312 12.39 -2.96 -5.07
CA ARG A 312 13.13 -3.96 -4.28
C ARG A 312 12.51 -4.07 -2.88
N THR A 313 12.76 -5.19 -2.20
CA THR A 313 12.32 -5.39 -0.82
C THR A 313 13.35 -4.83 0.16
N PRO A 314 12.94 -4.43 1.38
CA PRO A 314 13.87 -4.05 2.45
C PRO A 314 14.98 -5.08 2.68
N ARG A 315 14.61 -6.37 2.67
CA ARG A 315 15.57 -7.48 2.84
C ARG A 315 16.61 -7.53 1.72
N GLU A 316 16.19 -7.39 0.45
CA GLU A 316 17.12 -7.38 -0.70
C GLU A 316 18.10 -6.23 -0.62
N VAL A 317 17.61 -5.05 -0.20
CA VAL A 317 18.45 -3.85 -0.12
C VAL A 317 19.45 -3.94 1.03
N LEU A 318 19.04 -4.43 2.20
CA LEU A 318 19.94 -4.60 3.35
C LEU A 318 20.98 -5.70 3.09
N ARG A 319 20.56 -6.85 2.51
CA ARG A 319 21.50 -7.92 2.14
C ARG A 319 22.52 -7.46 1.12
N GLY A 320 22.10 -6.74 0.07
CA GLY A 320 23.04 -6.19 -0.90
C GLY A 320 24.10 -5.27 -0.28
N CYS A 321 23.79 -4.60 0.85
CA CYS A 321 24.79 -3.85 1.61
C CYS A 321 25.74 -4.78 2.37
N ILE A 322 25.24 -5.87 2.97
CA ILE A 322 26.07 -6.83 3.73
C ILE A 322 27.02 -7.58 2.80
N ASP A 323 26.52 -7.98 1.63
CA ASP A 323 27.30 -8.76 0.65
C ASP A 323 28.35 -7.90 -0.11
N SER A 324 28.25 -6.57 -0.02
CA SER A 324 29.16 -5.60 -0.68
C SER A 324 30.20 -5.01 0.26
N SER A 325 30.20 -5.40 1.55
CA SER A 325 31.12 -4.94 2.60
C SER A 325 32.13 -6.03 2.97
#